data_38da2a4c6d07055f8aaf13d1671b228c
#
_entry.id   38da2a4c6d07055f8aaf13d1671b228c
#
_cell.length_a   1.000
_cell.length_b   1.000
_cell.length_c   1.000
_cell.angle_alpha   90.00
_cell.angle_beta   90.00
_cell.angle_gamma   90.00
#
_symmetry.space_group_name_H-M   'P 1'
#
loop_
_entity.id
_entity.type
_entity.pdbx_description
1 polymer ?
#
loop_
_entity_poly.entity_id
_entity_poly.type
_entity_poly.pdbx_seq_one_letter_code
_entity_poly.pdbx_strand_id
1 'polypeptide(L)'
;IYLAVRPRISDIHYVGLKKSEREDMEQKLGMVKGTQVTPNMLDRAKILAKKYFDDKGFKNAEIQINQRDDVANKGQVILDVIVDKKQKIKVHQITIDGNEKLSDRKIKGGLFSKGAFAKTHEAGKFATFFKSKKFTPERWKEDKQKLIDKYYEYGYRDAQILEDSVSNFDEKHVNVYVKVDEGKRYFIRNINWVGNTVYATDYLNAVLGMKKGDVYNQKLLGKRLQEDEDAVGNLYYNNGYVFSNINPAEVNIDGDSIDLEMRVTEGPQAYLSHVRINGNTRLYENVVRRELRTKPGDLFSKDALMRSARELASMGHFDAEKVSPDVKPNYEDGTVDVNWNLEQKSNDQIEFSLGWGQTGVIGRVGLKLNNFSMANLFNKNKEHRGIMPIGDGEVLSIGAQT
;
A
#
# COMPACT_ATOMS: atom_id res chain seq x y z
N ILE A 1 4.09 -4.61 -59.44
CA ILE A 1 3.93 -4.43 -58.01
C ILE A 1 4.24 -5.78 -57.38
N TYR A 2 5.38 -5.91 -56.68
CA TYR A 2 5.70 -7.11 -55.91
C TYR A 2 5.01 -7.00 -54.58
N LEU A 3 3.99 -7.80 -54.29
CA LEU A 3 3.34 -7.93 -53.02
C LEU A 3 4.12 -8.92 -52.14
N ALA A 4 4.89 -8.46 -51.19
CA ALA A 4 5.50 -9.32 -50.19
C ALA A 4 4.47 -9.60 -49.07
N VAL A 5 4.05 -10.85 -48.98
CA VAL A 5 3.16 -11.30 -47.90
C VAL A 5 3.96 -11.30 -46.58
N ARG A 6 3.52 -10.54 -45.62
CA ARG A 6 4.17 -10.53 -44.30
C ARG A 6 3.84 -11.83 -43.56
N PRO A 7 4.83 -12.48 -42.93
CA PRO A 7 4.62 -13.74 -42.23
C PRO A 7 3.75 -13.55 -40.99
N ARG A 8 3.09 -14.62 -40.55
CA ARG A 8 2.33 -14.66 -39.30
C ARG A 8 3.09 -15.41 -38.21
N ILE A 9 2.84 -15.07 -36.96
CA ILE A 9 3.46 -15.72 -35.80
C ILE A 9 2.87 -17.13 -35.63
N SER A 10 3.70 -18.18 -35.74
CA SER A 10 3.32 -19.56 -35.42
C SER A 10 3.53 -19.84 -33.92
N ASP A 11 4.66 -19.42 -33.39
CA ASP A 11 4.99 -19.58 -31.99
C ASP A 11 5.92 -18.48 -31.46
N ILE A 12 6.00 -18.33 -30.10
CA ILE A 12 6.88 -17.37 -29.45
C ILE A 12 7.66 -18.10 -28.37
N HIS A 13 8.98 -18.08 -28.50
CA HIS A 13 9.88 -18.68 -27.54
C HIS A 13 10.55 -17.58 -26.70
N TYR A 14 10.56 -17.77 -25.39
CA TYR A 14 11.20 -16.85 -24.44
C TYR A 14 12.44 -17.49 -23.83
N VAL A 15 13.60 -16.84 -23.97
CA VAL A 15 14.89 -17.30 -23.47
C VAL A 15 15.41 -16.31 -22.43
N GLY A 16 15.98 -16.81 -21.32
CA GLY A 16 16.54 -15.99 -20.23
C GLY A 16 15.52 -15.51 -19.19
N LEU A 17 14.26 -15.96 -19.25
CA LEU A 17 13.19 -15.56 -18.35
C LEU A 17 12.83 -16.66 -17.33
N LYS A 18 12.40 -16.25 -16.15
CA LYS A 18 11.72 -17.13 -15.18
C LYS A 18 10.27 -17.35 -15.62
N LYS A 19 9.60 -18.39 -15.11
CA LYS A 19 8.21 -18.72 -15.47
C LYS A 19 7.25 -17.53 -15.28
N SER A 20 7.27 -16.87 -14.11
CA SER A 20 6.42 -15.71 -13.86
C SER A 20 6.73 -14.50 -14.76
N GLU A 21 8.00 -14.30 -15.11
CA GLU A 21 8.40 -13.22 -16.04
C GLU A 21 7.93 -13.50 -17.46
N ARG A 22 7.92 -14.77 -17.87
CA ARG A 22 7.39 -15.20 -19.14
C ARG A 22 5.89 -14.94 -19.23
N GLU A 23 5.12 -15.34 -18.22
CA GLU A 23 3.67 -15.09 -18.13
C GLU A 23 3.36 -13.58 -18.19
N ASP A 24 4.12 -12.75 -17.48
CA ASP A 24 4.01 -11.29 -17.55
C ASP A 24 4.31 -10.75 -18.97
N MET A 25 5.32 -11.30 -19.66
CA MET A 25 5.69 -10.89 -21.03
C MET A 25 4.61 -11.27 -22.03
N GLU A 26 4.08 -12.48 -21.97
CA GLU A 26 2.99 -12.95 -22.84
C GLU A 26 1.78 -12.00 -22.79
N GLN A 27 1.45 -11.49 -21.61
CA GLN A 27 0.35 -10.53 -21.44
C GLN A 27 0.70 -9.10 -21.92
N LYS A 28 1.93 -8.65 -21.67
CA LYS A 28 2.30 -7.24 -21.88
C LYS A 28 2.78 -6.90 -23.27
N LEU A 29 3.43 -7.84 -23.98
CA LEU A 29 4.04 -7.54 -25.27
C LEU A 29 3.02 -7.44 -26.40
N GLY A 30 1.81 -7.97 -26.24
CA GLY A 30 0.75 -7.93 -27.24
C GLY A 30 1.06 -8.74 -28.51
N MET A 31 2.04 -9.66 -28.44
CA MET A 31 2.36 -10.59 -29.52
C MET A 31 1.50 -11.85 -29.34
N VAL A 32 0.63 -12.11 -30.31
CA VAL A 32 -0.30 -13.25 -30.25
C VAL A 32 -0.06 -14.14 -31.48
N LYS A 33 -0.12 -15.47 -31.29
CA LYS A 33 -0.05 -16.45 -32.40
C LYS A 33 -1.12 -16.13 -33.47
N GLY A 34 -0.75 -16.24 -34.71
CA GLY A 34 -1.60 -15.91 -35.87
C GLY A 34 -1.56 -14.44 -36.30
N THR A 35 -1.01 -13.55 -35.49
CA THR A 35 -0.87 -12.12 -35.82
C THR A 35 0.23 -11.92 -36.86
N GLN A 36 0.04 -10.95 -37.77
CA GLN A 36 1.03 -10.59 -38.78
C GLN A 36 2.22 -9.87 -38.17
N VAL A 37 3.44 -10.30 -38.49
CA VAL A 37 4.68 -9.67 -38.00
C VAL A 37 4.95 -8.38 -38.73
N THR A 38 5.07 -7.28 -37.99
CA THR A 38 5.46 -5.97 -38.52
C THR A 38 6.65 -5.42 -37.76
N PRO A 39 7.55 -4.63 -38.39
CA PRO A 39 8.68 -4.00 -37.71
C PRO A 39 8.22 -3.19 -36.49
N ASN A 40 7.15 -2.42 -36.63
CA ASN A 40 6.59 -1.60 -35.54
C ASN A 40 6.14 -2.44 -34.32
N MET A 41 5.53 -3.63 -34.58
CA MET A 41 5.15 -4.54 -33.51
C MET A 41 6.37 -5.05 -32.74
N LEU A 42 7.44 -5.42 -33.45
CA LEU A 42 8.69 -5.91 -32.84
C LEU A 42 9.39 -4.81 -32.04
N ASP A 43 9.47 -3.58 -32.57
CA ASP A 43 10.07 -2.45 -31.85
C ASP A 43 9.26 -2.07 -30.62
N ARG A 44 7.93 -2.06 -30.74
CA ARG A 44 7.05 -1.84 -29.58
C ARG A 44 7.25 -2.93 -28.52
N ALA A 45 7.34 -4.19 -28.92
CA ALA A 45 7.58 -5.30 -28.01
C ALA A 45 8.94 -5.16 -27.29
N LYS A 46 10.01 -4.77 -28.01
CA LYS A 46 11.31 -4.47 -27.41
C LYS A 46 11.24 -3.34 -26.38
N ILE A 47 10.56 -2.23 -26.72
CA ILE A 47 10.39 -1.09 -25.81
C ILE A 47 9.62 -1.51 -24.55
N LEU A 48 8.52 -2.26 -24.69
CA LEU A 48 7.72 -2.73 -23.56
C LEU A 48 8.50 -3.71 -22.67
N ALA A 49 9.24 -4.65 -23.27
CA ALA A 49 10.11 -5.56 -22.54
C ALA A 49 11.22 -4.81 -21.80
N LYS A 50 11.87 -3.84 -22.45
CA LYS A 50 12.91 -3.00 -21.83
C LYS A 50 12.35 -2.25 -20.62
N LYS A 51 11.21 -1.58 -20.77
CA LYS A 51 10.54 -0.87 -19.69
C LYS A 51 10.21 -1.79 -18.50
N TYR A 52 9.67 -2.98 -18.77
CA TYR A 52 9.37 -3.97 -17.75
C TYR A 52 10.59 -4.36 -16.91
N PHE A 53 11.76 -4.57 -17.56
CA PHE A 53 12.99 -4.92 -16.84
C PHE A 53 13.61 -3.71 -16.13
N ASP A 54 13.49 -2.51 -16.67
CA ASP A 54 13.89 -1.26 -16.00
C ASP A 54 13.10 -1.08 -14.71
N ASP A 55 11.78 -1.28 -14.72
CA ASP A 55 10.90 -1.20 -13.54
C ASP A 55 11.26 -2.28 -12.49
N LYS A 56 11.80 -3.41 -12.90
CA LYS A 56 12.34 -4.45 -12.02
C LYS A 56 13.79 -4.21 -11.56
N GLY A 57 14.42 -3.12 -12.02
CA GLY A 57 15.78 -2.70 -11.64
C GLY A 57 16.90 -3.25 -12.52
N PHE A 58 16.59 -3.78 -13.70
CA PHE A 58 17.55 -4.28 -14.69
C PHE A 58 17.75 -3.26 -15.82
N LYS A 59 18.22 -2.07 -15.51
CA LYS A 59 18.39 -0.96 -16.44
C LYS A 59 19.23 -1.32 -17.69
N ASN A 60 20.19 -2.23 -17.55
CA ASN A 60 21.10 -2.65 -18.61
C ASN A 60 20.62 -3.94 -19.33
N ALA A 61 19.35 -4.35 -19.13
CA ALA A 61 18.81 -5.52 -19.83
C ALA A 61 18.84 -5.32 -21.35
N GLU A 62 19.34 -6.32 -22.07
CA GLU A 62 19.35 -6.38 -23.53
C GLU A 62 18.25 -7.31 -24.02
N ILE A 63 17.44 -6.82 -24.95
CA ILE A 63 16.32 -7.56 -25.53
C ILE A 63 16.54 -7.70 -27.01
N GLN A 64 16.58 -8.95 -27.49
CA GLN A 64 16.66 -9.29 -28.91
C GLN A 64 15.43 -10.10 -29.30
N ILE A 65 14.81 -9.75 -30.39
CA ILE A 65 13.70 -10.52 -30.95
C ILE A 65 14.13 -10.96 -32.36
N ASN A 66 14.35 -12.26 -32.51
CA ASN A 66 14.77 -12.87 -33.77
C ASN A 66 13.59 -13.58 -34.39
N GLN A 67 13.53 -13.52 -35.75
CA GLN A 67 12.55 -14.25 -36.55
C GLN A 67 13.25 -15.42 -37.21
N ARG A 68 12.63 -16.58 -37.14
CA ARG A 68 13.03 -17.75 -37.90
C ARG A 68 11.83 -18.39 -38.59
N ASP A 69 12.02 -18.90 -39.78
CA ASP A 69 10.94 -19.56 -40.48
C ASP A 69 10.48 -20.83 -39.78
N ASP A 70 9.18 -21.02 -39.74
CA ASP A 70 8.60 -22.25 -39.21
C ASP A 70 8.58 -23.32 -40.29
N VAL A 71 9.44 -24.34 -40.15
CA VAL A 71 9.59 -25.44 -41.10
C VAL A 71 8.30 -26.26 -41.25
N ALA A 72 7.49 -26.33 -40.16
CA ALA A 72 6.24 -27.09 -40.17
C ALA A 72 5.08 -26.32 -40.82
N ASN A 73 5.11 -24.96 -40.76
CA ASN A 73 4.02 -24.11 -41.24
C ASN A 73 4.55 -23.08 -42.26
N LYS A 74 4.46 -23.39 -43.57
CA LYS A 74 4.94 -22.49 -44.64
C LYS A 74 4.27 -21.10 -44.54
N GLY A 75 5.09 -20.03 -44.61
CA GLY A 75 4.62 -18.64 -44.53
C GLY A 75 4.38 -18.13 -43.13
N GLN A 76 4.75 -18.92 -42.12
CA GLN A 76 4.73 -18.49 -40.70
C GLN A 76 6.15 -18.42 -40.12
N VAL A 77 6.30 -17.68 -39.04
CA VAL A 77 7.58 -17.50 -38.36
C VAL A 77 7.43 -17.73 -36.86
N ILE A 78 8.49 -18.23 -36.26
CA ILE A 78 8.67 -18.34 -34.83
C ILE A 78 9.45 -17.11 -34.37
N LEU A 79 9.00 -16.46 -33.29
CA LEU A 79 9.70 -15.35 -32.68
C LEU A 79 10.47 -15.83 -31.44
N ASP A 80 11.79 -15.70 -31.48
CA ASP A 80 12.65 -15.98 -30.34
C ASP A 80 12.95 -14.67 -29.59
N VAL A 81 12.32 -14.48 -28.42
CA VAL A 81 12.53 -13.34 -27.54
C VAL A 81 13.64 -13.70 -26.56
N ILE A 82 14.83 -13.18 -26.80
CA ILE A 82 16.03 -13.45 -26.00
C ILE A 82 16.25 -12.25 -25.08
N VAL A 83 16.29 -12.50 -23.76
CA VAL A 83 16.51 -11.46 -22.75
C VAL A 83 17.74 -11.78 -21.92
N ASP A 84 18.75 -10.93 -22.05
CA ASP A 84 19.87 -10.87 -21.13
C ASP A 84 19.63 -9.76 -20.10
N LYS A 85 19.21 -10.15 -18.92
CA LYS A 85 18.83 -9.18 -17.86
C LYS A 85 19.99 -8.41 -17.29
N LYS A 86 21.23 -8.88 -17.46
CA LYS A 86 22.40 -8.35 -16.73
C LYS A 86 22.16 -8.33 -15.22
N GLN A 87 22.84 -7.45 -14.48
CA GLN A 87 22.71 -7.33 -13.03
C GLN A 87 21.75 -6.18 -12.66
N LYS A 88 21.16 -6.30 -11.46
CA LYS A 88 20.34 -5.20 -10.92
C LYS A 88 21.22 -4.02 -10.56
N ILE A 89 20.76 -2.84 -10.96
CA ILE A 89 21.44 -1.59 -10.68
C ILE A 89 21.23 -1.15 -9.22
N LYS A 90 22.28 -0.66 -8.60
CA LYS A 90 22.28 -0.09 -7.24
C LYS A 90 22.73 1.37 -7.30
N VAL A 91 22.41 2.14 -6.27
CA VAL A 91 22.90 3.51 -6.14
C VAL A 91 24.29 3.49 -5.51
N HIS A 92 25.27 4.08 -6.18
CA HIS A 92 26.62 4.30 -5.65
C HIS A 92 26.61 5.53 -4.72
N GLN A 93 26.17 6.66 -5.25
CA GLN A 93 26.14 7.94 -4.51
C GLN A 93 24.93 8.75 -4.88
N ILE A 94 24.39 9.49 -3.90
CA ILE A 94 23.35 10.51 -4.09
C ILE A 94 23.98 11.86 -3.76
N THR A 95 24.04 12.74 -4.75
CA THR A 95 24.53 14.12 -4.60
C THR A 95 23.33 15.05 -4.59
N ILE A 96 23.21 15.87 -3.55
CA ILE A 96 22.19 16.90 -3.43
C ILE A 96 22.92 18.26 -3.55
N ASP A 97 22.43 19.10 -4.42
CA ASP A 97 22.94 20.44 -4.66
C ASP A 97 21.86 21.48 -4.31
N GLY A 98 22.27 22.64 -3.81
CA GLY A 98 21.33 23.70 -3.39
C GLY A 98 20.73 23.53 -1.98
N ASN A 99 21.13 22.51 -1.24
CA ASN A 99 20.65 22.25 0.13
C ASN A 99 21.46 23.02 1.20
N GLU A 100 21.41 24.34 1.17
CA GLU A 100 22.16 25.21 2.08
C GLU A 100 21.59 25.24 3.50
N LYS A 101 20.26 25.17 3.65
CA LYS A 101 19.54 25.25 4.93
C LYS A 101 19.37 23.90 5.62
N LEU A 102 19.10 22.84 4.84
CA LEU A 102 19.00 21.50 5.35
C LEU A 102 20.25 20.68 5.00
N SER A 103 21.00 20.27 6.03
CA SER A 103 22.18 19.41 5.81
C SER A 103 21.80 18.05 5.21
N ASP A 104 22.73 17.49 4.43
CA ASP A 104 22.63 16.12 3.88
C ASP A 104 22.18 15.09 4.90
N ARG A 105 22.66 15.19 6.15
CA ARG A 105 22.29 14.28 7.23
C ARG A 105 20.80 14.34 7.57
N LYS A 106 20.21 15.51 7.58
CA LYS A 106 18.76 15.69 7.83
C LYS A 106 17.94 15.14 6.67
N ILE A 107 18.41 15.33 5.44
CA ILE A 107 17.73 14.88 4.22
C ILE A 107 17.91 13.37 4.04
N LYS A 108 19.14 12.87 4.03
CA LYS A 108 19.48 11.45 3.80
C LYS A 108 19.10 10.54 4.98
N GLY A 109 18.90 11.13 6.15
CA GLY A 109 18.66 10.41 7.38
C GLY A 109 19.93 9.84 8.00
N GLY A 110 19.80 9.27 9.19
CA GLY A 110 20.88 8.64 9.93
C GLY A 110 20.53 7.22 10.39
N LEU A 111 21.32 6.68 11.31
CA LEU A 111 21.12 5.32 11.84
C LEU A 111 19.71 5.12 12.43
N PHE A 112 19.16 6.14 13.09
CA PHE A 112 17.88 6.09 13.80
C PHE A 112 16.78 6.95 13.15
N SER A 113 17.07 7.69 12.07
CA SER A 113 16.09 8.55 11.40
C SER A 113 15.85 8.11 9.97
N LYS A 114 14.57 8.04 9.57
CA LYS A 114 14.19 7.76 8.18
C LYS A 114 14.49 9.00 7.35
N GLY A 115 15.41 8.87 6.39
CA GLY A 115 15.68 9.90 5.40
C GLY A 115 14.70 9.86 4.22
N ALA A 116 14.81 10.86 3.34
CA ALA A 116 14.04 10.94 2.10
C ALA A 116 14.30 9.75 1.17
N PHE A 117 15.55 9.30 1.08
CA PHE A 117 16.00 8.25 0.15
C PHE A 117 15.88 6.84 0.75
N ALA A 118 14.73 6.51 1.32
CA ALA A 118 14.53 5.21 1.98
C ALA A 118 14.49 4.03 0.98
N LYS A 119 14.12 4.29 -0.28
CA LYS A 119 13.99 3.28 -1.33
C LYS A 119 15.17 3.22 -2.29
N THR A 120 15.91 4.33 -2.47
CA THR A 120 17.07 4.43 -3.37
C THR A 120 18.36 4.78 -2.65
N HIS A 121 18.51 4.42 -1.38
CA HIS A 121 19.68 4.73 -0.56
C HIS A 121 21.00 4.18 -1.14
N GLU A 122 22.10 4.85 -0.82
CA GLU A 122 23.45 4.52 -1.26
C GLU A 122 23.88 3.11 -0.83
N ALA A 123 24.61 2.41 -1.71
CA ALA A 123 25.13 1.07 -1.44
C ALA A 123 26.32 1.14 -0.46
N GLY A 124 26.50 0.11 0.36
CA GLY A 124 27.71 -0.05 1.19
C GLY A 124 27.67 0.61 2.56
N LYS A 125 26.68 1.41 2.91
CA LYS A 125 26.56 1.97 4.26
C LYS A 125 26.04 0.93 5.26
N PHE A 126 26.63 0.89 6.46
CA PHE A 126 26.31 -0.11 7.50
C PHE A 126 24.83 -0.14 7.88
N ALA A 127 24.18 1.03 7.96
CA ALA A 127 22.76 1.17 8.27
C ALA A 127 21.80 0.54 7.23
N THR A 128 22.30 0.20 6.04
CA THR A 128 21.50 -0.31 4.91
C THR A 128 21.89 -1.72 4.48
N PHE A 129 22.74 -2.40 5.26
CA PHE A 129 23.33 -3.68 4.89
C PHE A 129 22.29 -4.77 4.56
N PHE A 130 21.18 -4.82 5.29
CA PHE A 130 20.11 -5.82 5.12
C PHE A 130 18.94 -5.39 4.18
N LYS A 131 18.98 -4.18 3.59
CA LYS A 131 17.90 -3.69 2.73
C LYS A 131 18.23 -3.91 1.26
N SER A 132 17.21 -4.24 0.46
CA SER A 132 17.35 -4.35 -0.99
C SER A 132 17.68 -2.98 -1.60
N LYS A 133 18.86 -2.86 -2.19
CA LYS A 133 19.44 -1.61 -2.68
C LYS A 133 19.35 -1.46 -4.20
N LYS A 134 18.27 -1.90 -4.81
CA LYS A 134 18.06 -1.77 -6.25
C LYS A 134 17.49 -0.40 -6.61
N PHE A 135 18.07 0.23 -7.60
CA PHE A 135 17.50 1.43 -8.22
C PHE A 135 16.39 1.04 -9.19
N THR A 136 15.25 1.73 -9.11
CA THR A 136 14.20 1.70 -10.14
C THR A 136 13.63 3.11 -10.32
N PRO A 137 13.18 3.49 -11.53
CA PRO A 137 12.59 4.80 -11.78
C PRO A 137 11.41 5.13 -10.85
N GLU A 138 10.55 4.15 -10.55
CA GLU A 138 9.42 4.32 -9.64
C GLU A 138 9.87 4.66 -8.22
N ARG A 139 10.85 3.91 -7.70
CA ARG A 139 11.42 4.18 -6.37
C ARG A 139 12.07 5.54 -6.28
N TRP A 140 12.75 5.96 -7.35
CA TRP A 140 13.34 7.28 -7.42
C TRP A 140 12.27 8.38 -7.42
N LYS A 141 11.16 8.17 -8.15
CA LYS A 141 10.01 9.10 -8.14
C LYS A 141 9.41 9.23 -6.73
N GLU A 142 9.23 8.12 -6.01
CA GLU A 142 8.75 8.14 -4.63
C GLU A 142 9.71 8.88 -3.69
N ASP A 143 11.02 8.65 -3.83
CA ASP A 143 12.02 9.28 -2.97
C ASP A 143 12.19 10.77 -3.29
N LYS A 144 11.98 11.21 -4.55
CA LYS A 144 11.88 12.64 -4.89
C LYS A 144 10.71 13.31 -4.16
N GLN A 145 9.55 12.66 -4.13
CA GLN A 145 8.41 13.20 -3.38
C GLN A 145 8.73 13.31 -1.88
N LYS A 146 9.33 12.28 -1.29
CA LYS A 146 9.76 12.33 0.11
C LYS A 146 10.83 13.37 0.40
N LEU A 147 11.67 13.70 -0.59
CA LEU A 147 12.63 14.79 -0.47
C LEU A 147 11.89 16.13 -0.28
N ILE A 148 10.90 16.41 -1.11
CA ILE A 148 10.06 17.62 -0.98
C ILE A 148 9.25 17.58 0.33
N ASP A 149 8.63 16.45 0.66
CA ASP A 149 7.90 16.27 1.93
C ASP A 149 8.80 16.57 3.14
N LYS A 150 10.11 16.22 3.02
CA LYS A 150 11.09 16.52 4.07
C LYS A 150 11.33 18.02 4.23
N TYR A 151 11.39 18.75 3.15
CA TYR A 151 11.47 20.22 3.19
C TYR A 151 10.20 20.82 3.81
N TYR A 152 9.02 20.32 3.44
CA TYR A 152 7.74 20.74 4.03
C TYR A 152 7.66 20.49 5.54
N GLU A 153 8.25 19.38 6.04
CA GLU A 153 8.36 19.13 7.49
C GLU A 153 9.14 20.22 8.22
N TYR A 154 10.09 20.88 7.56
CA TYR A 154 10.91 21.95 8.14
C TYR A 154 10.43 23.36 7.80
N GLY A 155 9.26 23.48 7.16
CA GLY A 155 8.64 24.76 6.83
C GLY A 155 9.06 25.39 5.51
N TYR A 156 9.76 24.68 4.66
CA TYR A 156 10.16 25.15 3.33
C TYR A 156 9.07 24.81 2.31
N ARG A 157 7.98 25.55 2.36
CA ARG A 157 6.78 25.35 1.55
C ARG A 157 7.03 25.43 0.03
N ASP A 158 7.93 26.32 -0.39
CA ASP A 158 8.22 26.57 -1.79
C ASP A 158 9.35 25.69 -2.33
N ALA A 159 9.83 24.73 -1.53
CA ALA A 159 10.91 23.84 -1.94
C ALA A 159 10.54 23.04 -3.19
N GLN A 160 11.44 23.03 -4.17
CA GLN A 160 11.24 22.34 -5.43
C GLN A 160 12.52 21.68 -5.93
N ILE A 161 12.37 20.64 -6.73
CA ILE A 161 13.49 20.02 -7.45
C ILE A 161 13.61 20.73 -8.79
N LEU A 162 14.75 21.42 -9.02
CA LEU A 162 15.05 22.11 -10.26
C LEU A 162 15.52 21.14 -11.35
N GLU A 163 16.34 20.17 -10.96
CA GLU A 163 16.94 19.23 -11.88
C GLU A 163 17.20 17.90 -11.18
N ASP A 164 17.02 16.80 -11.87
CA ASP A 164 17.49 15.48 -11.42
C ASP A 164 18.09 14.69 -12.58
N SER A 165 19.14 13.95 -12.30
CA SER A 165 19.77 13.10 -13.30
C SER A 165 20.32 11.81 -12.69
N VAL A 166 20.40 10.77 -13.52
CA VAL A 166 20.93 9.47 -13.16
C VAL A 166 21.97 9.07 -14.18
N SER A 167 23.24 9.02 -13.77
CA SER A 167 24.37 8.65 -14.60
C SER A 167 24.90 7.28 -14.20
N ASN A 168 25.43 6.52 -15.15
CA ASN A 168 26.10 5.26 -14.86
C ASN A 168 27.46 5.52 -14.21
N PHE A 169 27.74 4.88 -13.09
CA PHE A 169 29.05 4.86 -12.45
C PHE A 169 29.87 3.67 -12.96
N ASP A 170 29.27 2.48 -12.94
CA ASP A 170 29.80 1.26 -13.53
C ASP A 170 28.65 0.37 -14.05
N GLU A 171 28.96 -0.88 -14.42
CA GLU A 171 27.95 -1.82 -14.95
C GLU A 171 26.82 -2.16 -13.95
N LYS A 172 27.02 -1.92 -12.65
CA LYS A 172 26.14 -2.31 -11.54
C LYS A 172 25.64 -1.14 -10.70
N HIS A 173 26.22 0.05 -10.88
CA HIS A 173 25.93 1.20 -10.05
C HIS A 173 25.63 2.45 -10.87
N VAL A 174 24.76 3.28 -10.30
CA VAL A 174 24.45 4.61 -10.81
C VAL A 174 24.74 5.68 -9.77
N ASN A 175 25.15 6.86 -10.22
CA ASN A 175 25.13 8.08 -9.43
C ASN A 175 23.82 8.80 -9.68
N VAL A 176 23.25 9.32 -8.61
CA VAL A 176 22.03 10.11 -8.65
C VAL A 176 22.38 11.52 -8.24
N TYR A 177 22.01 12.48 -9.05
CA TYR A 177 22.15 13.91 -8.79
C TYR A 177 20.77 14.53 -8.68
N VAL A 178 20.57 15.43 -7.72
CA VAL A 178 19.37 16.22 -7.56
C VAL A 178 19.74 17.63 -7.12
N LYS A 179 19.24 18.61 -7.84
CA LYS A 179 19.36 20.03 -7.51
C LYS A 179 18.04 20.55 -6.95
N VAL A 180 18.11 21.15 -5.76
CA VAL A 180 16.96 21.66 -5.06
C VAL A 180 17.03 23.18 -4.93
N ASP A 181 15.88 23.83 -4.99
CA ASP A 181 15.68 25.19 -4.49
C ASP A 181 14.87 25.06 -3.19
N GLU A 182 15.46 25.47 -2.09
CA GLU A 182 14.82 25.33 -0.78
C GLU A 182 13.74 26.38 -0.52
N GLY A 183 13.79 27.51 -1.22
CA GLY A 183 12.91 28.64 -0.99
C GLY A 183 13.08 29.27 0.38
N LYS A 184 12.00 29.89 0.89
CA LYS A 184 11.94 30.51 2.21
C LYS A 184 11.34 29.55 3.23
N ARG A 185 11.72 29.74 4.49
CA ARG A 185 11.11 29.03 5.62
C ARG A 185 9.94 29.84 6.13
N TYR A 186 8.77 29.19 6.26
CA TYR A 186 7.55 29.86 6.68
C TYR A 186 7.11 29.49 8.10
N PHE A 187 6.44 30.44 8.75
CA PHE A 187 5.90 30.32 10.10
C PHE A 187 4.40 30.62 10.11
N ILE A 188 3.67 30.02 11.03
CA ILE A 188 2.24 30.27 11.19
C ILE A 188 2.05 31.61 11.91
N ARG A 189 1.33 32.56 11.27
CA ARG A 189 0.98 33.84 11.86
C ARG A 189 -0.36 33.75 12.59
N ASN A 190 -1.39 33.23 11.93
CA ASN A 190 -2.71 33.04 12.51
C ASN A 190 -3.33 31.73 12.00
N ILE A 191 -4.25 31.17 12.81
CA ILE A 191 -5.09 30.03 12.45
C ILE A 191 -6.53 30.44 12.73
N ASN A 192 -7.31 30.59 11.67
CA ASN A 192 -8.72 30.95 11.75
C ASN A 192 -9.58 29.75 11.33
N TRP A 193 -10.69 29.53 12.05
CA TRP A 193 -11.67 28.53 11.70
C TRP A 193 -12.93 29.19 11.18
N VAL A 194 -13.48 28.66 10.09
CA VAL A 194 -14.70 29.19 9.45
C VAL A 194 -15.64 28.03 9.17
N GLY A 195 -16.89 28.18 9.59
CA GLY A 195 -17.94 27.16 9.40
C GLY A 195 -18.03 26.10 10.51
N ASN A 196 -17.22 26.22 11.57
CA ASN A 196 -17.24 25.34 12.73
C ASN A 196 -18.34 25.77 13.72
N THR A 197 -19.52 25.18 13.61
CA THR A 197 -20.65 25.48 14.51
C THR A 197 -20.80 24.45 15.61
N VAL A 198 -20.33 23.22 15.41
CA VAL A 198 -20.43 22.10 16.36
C VAL A 198 -19.35 22.20 17.44
N TYR A 199 -18.12 22.55 17.09
CA TYR A 199 -17.00 22.64 18.01
C TYR A 199 -16.45 24.05 18.10
N ALA A 200 -16.16 24.49 19.33
CA ALA A 200 -15.55 25.79 19.57
C ALA A 200 -14.14 25.88 18.99
N THR A 201 -13.77 27.04 18.47
CA THR A 201 -12.44 27.33 17.87
C THR A 201 -11.29 26.95 18.81
N ASP A 202 -11.39 27.29 20.10
CA ASP A 202 -10.34 26.99 21.08
C ASP A 202 -10.12 25.49 21.25
N TYR A 203 -11.21 24.70 21.21
CA TYR A 203 -11.12 23.26 21.30
C TYR A 203 -10.47 22.66 20.03
N LEU A 204 -10.87 23.13 18.84
CA LEU A 204 -10.26 22.70 17.58
C LEU A 204 -8.76 23.05 17.52
N ASN A 205 -8.37 24.23 17.99
CA ASN A 205 -6.96 24.64 18.10
C ASN A 205 -6.17 23.75 19.06
N ALA A 206 -6.76 23.38 20.20
CA ALA A 206 -6.13 22.49 21.17
C ALA A 206 -5.88 21.10 20.58
N VAL A 207 -6.86 20.56 19.83
CA VAL A 207 -6.73 19.28 19.14
C VAL A 207 -5.75 19.35 17.98
N LEU A 208 -5.79 20.42 17.18
CA LEU A 208 -4.84 20.64 16.08
C LEU A 208 -3.39 20.65 16.58
N GLY A 209 -3.15 21.25 17.76
CA GLY A 209 -1.85 21.27 18.42
C GLY A 209 -0.80 22.13 17.73
N MET A 210 -1.18 22.96 16.75
CA MET A 210 -0.31 23.94 16.08
C MET A 210 -0.66 25.35 16.57
N LYS A 211 0.35 26.22 16.69
CA LYS A 211 0.21 27.54 17.30
C LYS A 211 0.83 28.62 16.41
N LYS A 212 0.40 29.86 16.67
CA LYS A 212 1.07 31.05 16.13
C LYS A 212 2.56 31.05 16.49
N GLY A 213 3.42 31.29 15.52
CA GLY A 213 4.88 31.27 15.64
C GLY A 213 5.52 29.90 15.38
N ASP A 214 4.74 28.82 15.30
CA ASP A 214 5.26 27.52 14.90
C ASP A 214 5.72 27.53 13.45
N VAL A 215 6.67 26.65 13.13
CA VAL A 215 7.09 26.40 11.76
C VAL A 215 5.90 25.83 10.97
N TYR A 216 5.64 26.38 9.80
CA TYR A 216 4.58 25.88 8.92
C TYR A 216 4.94 24.49 8.37
N ASN A 217 4.54 23.47 9.10
CA ASN A 217 4.75 22.09 8.71
C ASN A 217 3.48 21.54 8.06
N GLN A 218 3.44 21.62 6.73
CA GLN A 218 2.27 21.21 5.93
C GLN A 218 1.93 19.71 6.11
N LYS A 219 2.94 18.88 6.28
CA LYS A 219 2.73 17.44 6.51
C LYS A 219 2.12 17.17 7.89
N LEU A 220 2.59 17.87 8.92
CA LEU A 220 2.01 17.79 10.26
C LEU A 220 0.57 18.29 10.24
N LEU A 221 0.30 19.39 9.54
CA LEU A 221 -1.05 19.92 9.38
C LEU A 221 -2.01 18.87 8.79
N GLY A 222 -1.62 18.21 7.69
CA GLY A 222 -2.42 17.14 7.10
C GLY A 222 -2.70 15.98 8.06
N LYS A 223 -1.68 15.56 8.80
CA LYS A 223 -1.82 14.51 9.82
C LYS A 223 -2.79 14.92 10.93
N ARG A 224 -2.60 16.08 11.52
CA ARG A 224 -3.45 16.60 12.61
C ARG A 224 -4.87 16.87 12.18
N LEU A 225 -5.11 17.12 10.88
CA LEU A 225 -6.46 17.31 10.36
C LEU A 225 -7.17 15.98 10.03
N GLN A 226 -6.46 14.94 9.52
CA GLN A 226 -7.12 13.78 8.92
C GLN A 226 -6.55 12.40 9.29
N GLU A 227 -5.21 12.28 9.49
CA GLU A 227 -4.55 10.96 9.56
C GLU A 227 -4.40 10.41 10.98
N ASP A 228 -4.09 11.24 11.95
CA ASP A 228 -3.85 10.82 13.33
C ASP A 228 -5.14 10.27 13.97
N GLU A 229 -5.02 9.35 14.93
CA GLU A 229 -6.19 8.81 15.65
C GLU A 229 -7.00 9.92 16.34
N ASP A 230 -6.32 10.93 16.87
CA ASP A 230 -6.90 12.12 17.48
C ASP A 230 -6.99 13.32 16.55
N ALA A 231 -6.98 13.10 15.22
CA ALA A 231 -7.12 14.17 14.23
C ALA A 231 -8.44 14.92 14.37
N VAL A 232 -8.42 16.21 14.01
CA VAL A 232 -9.62 17.07 14.09
C VAL A 232 -10.80 16.49 13.30
N GLY A 233 -10.56 15.92 12.10
CA GLY A 233 -11.60 15.27 11.30
C GLY A 233 -12.27 14.10 12.02
N ASN A 234 -11.52 13.37 12.87
CA ASN A 234 -12.06 12.24 13.61
C ASN A 234 -13.02 12.68 14.74
N LEU A 235 -12.93 13.92 15.26
CA LEU A 235 -13.93 14.47 16.17
C LEU A 235 -15.31 14.51 15.50
N TYR A 236 -15.35 14.97 14.27
CA TYR A 236 -16.58 15.02 13.46
C TYR A 236 -17.06 13.63 13.11
N TYR A 237 -16.19 12.76 12.58
CA TYR A 237 -16.55 11.39 12.19
C TYR A 237 -17.00 10.52 13.37
N ASN A 238 -16.47 10.71 14.56
CA ASN A 238 -16.89 9.94 15.73
C ASN A 238 -18.23 10.40 16.31
N ASN A 239 -18.69 11.57 15.90
CA ASN A 239 -19.98 12.15 16.28
C ASN A 239 -20.99 12.22 15.11
N GLY A 240 -20.87 11.34 14.14
CA GLY A 240 -21.84 11.17 13.07
C GLY A 240 -21.68 12.08 11.87
N TYR A 241 -20.76 13.03 11.88
CA TYR A 241 -20.58 13.98 10.78
C TYR A 241 -19.72 13.41 9.65
N VAL A 242 -20.19 12.31 9.05
CA VAL A 242 -19.47 11.61 7.96
C VAL A 242 -19.32 12.46 6.70
N PHE A 243 -20.20 13.45 6.51
CA PHE A 243 -20.16 14.38 5.38
C PHE A 243 -19.28 15.60 5.65
N SER A 244 -18.67 15.69 6.84
CA SER A 244 -17.82 16.81 7.17
C SER A 244 -16.53 16.81 6.35
N ASN A 245 -16.08 18.01 6.02
CA ASN A 245 -14.80 18.24 5.35
C ASN A 245 -14.09 19.44 5.96
N ILE A 246 -12.79 19.33 6.14
CA ILE A 246 -11.93 20.42 6.63
C ILE A 246 -10.90 20.70 5.54
N ASN A 247 -10.98 21.87 4.95
CA ASN A 247 -10.08 22.31 3.89
C ASN A 247 -9.17 23.44 4.41
N PRO A 248 -7.89 23.19 4.69
CA PRO A 248 -6.96 24.22 5.06
C PRO A 248 -6.62 25.10 3.85
N ALA A 249 -6.76 26.39 3.98
CA ALA A 249 -6.42 27.38 2.96
C ALA A 249 -5.38 28.37 3.50
N GLU A 250 -4.37 28.66 2.71
CA GLU A 250 -3.42 29.73 2.94
C GLU A 250 -4.04 31.02 2.38
N VAL A 251 -4.48 31.91 3.27
CA VAL A 251 -5.25 33.10 2.84
C VAL A 251 -4.40 34.34 2.68
N ASN A 252 -3.28 34.41 3.39
CA ASN A 252 -2.36 35.54 3.28
C ASN A 252 -0.92 35.10 3.60
N ILE A 253 0.03 35.65 2.85
CA ILE A 253 1.46 35.43 3.04
C ILE A 253 2.13 36.81 3.14
N ASP A 254 2.73 37.07 4.27
CA ASP A 254 3.45 38.32 4.55
C ASP A 254 4.89 37.99 4.97
N GLY A 255 5.82 38.22 4.04
CA GLY A 255 7.24 37.93 4.21
C GLY A 255 7.55 36.46 4.33
N ASP A 256 7.64 35.95 5.58
CA ASP A 256 7.89 34.56 5.95
C ASP A 256 6.74 33.95 6.80
N SER A 257 5.63 34.67 6.88
CA SER A 257 4.53 34.35 7.78
C SER A 257 3.26 34.05 6.99
N ILE A 258 2.53 33.01 7.37
CA ILE A 258 1.34 32.50 6.70
C ILE A 258 0.13 32.57 7.63
N ASP A 259 -0.99 33.09 7.12
CA ASP A 259 -2.30 32.97 7.75
C ASP A 259 -3.02 31.77 7.17
N LEU A 260 -3.46 30.87 8.06
CA LEU A 260 -4.22 29.69 7.73
C LEU A 260 -5.70 29.91 8.05
N GLU A 261 -6.55 29.54 7.11
CA GLU A 261 -8.00 29.47 7.30
C GLU A 261 -8.47 28.04 7.14
N MET A 262 -8.98 27.46 8.22
CA MET A 262 -9.55 26.10 8.24
C MET A 262 -11.03 26.22 7.87
N ARG A 263 -11.37 25.92 6.63
CA ARG A 263 -12.75 25.94 6.12
C ARG A 263 -13.42 24.61 6.45
N VAL A 264 -14.36 24.65 7.38
CA VAL A 264 -15.11 23.48 7.84
C VAL A 264 -16.48 23.47 7.18
N THR A 265 -16.81 22.37 6.53
CA THR A 265 -18.17 22.06 6.11
C THR A 265 -18.61 20.88 6.98
N GLU A 266 -19.57 21.09 7.89
CA GLU A 266 -19.91 20.07 8.89
C GLU A 266 -20.88 19.03 8.34
N GLY A 267 -21.88 19.47 7.58
CA GLY A 267 -22.95 18.61 7.06
C GLY A 267 -23.89 18.10 8.15
N PRO A 268 -24.89 17.28 7.81
CA PRO A 268 -25.76 16.64 8.79
C PRO A 268 -25.08 15.45 9.47
N GLN A 269 -25.59 15.11 10.67
CA GLN A 269 -25.26 13.84 11.29
C GLN A 269 -25.88 12.66 10.52
N ALA A 270 -25.12 11.58 10.36
CA ALA A 270 -25.55 10.38 9.68
C ALA A 270 -25.70 9.19 10.65
N TYR A 271 -26.70 8.36 10.38
CA TYR A 271 -26.96 7.13 11.11
C TYR A 271 -26.72 5.92 10.22
N LEU A 272 -26.38 4.79 10.83
CA LEU A 272 -26.16 3.54 10.12
C LEU A 272 -27.51 2.99 9.61
N SER A 273 -27.65 2.85 8.29
CA SER A 273 -28.83 2.24 7.68
C SER A 273 -28.70 0.72 7.67
N HIS A 274 -27.63 0.21 7.07
CA HIS A 274 -27.40 -1.22 6.97
C HIS A 274 -25.97 -1.57 7.41
N VAL A 275 -25.86 -2.69 8.15
CA VAL A 275 -24.59 -3.31 8.48
C VAL A 275 -24.61 -4.73 7.92
N ARG A 276 -23.91 -4.93 6.79
CA ARG A 276 -23.86 -6.21 6.06
C ARG A 276 -22.53 -6.92 6.34
N ILE A 277 -22.59 -8.24 6.46
CA ILE A 277 -21.44 -9.11 6.67
C ILE A 277 -21.36 -10.08 5.50
N ASN A 278 -20.22 -10.11 4.81
CA ASN A 278 -19.97 -10.97 3.67
C ASN A 278 -18.71 -11.79 3.89
N GLY A 279 -18.65 -13.01 3.34
CA GLY A 279 -17.44 -13.84 3.38
C GLY A 279 -17.28 -14.71 4.63
N ASN A 280 -18.24 -14.71 5.53
CA ASN A 280 -18.27 -15.57 6.72
C ASN A 280 -18.78 -17.01 6.42
N THR A 281 -18.26 -17.67 5.40
CA THR A 281 -18.76 -18.95 4.87
C THR A 281 -18.65 -20.13 5.84
N ARG A 282 -17.70 -20.10 6.77
CA ARG A 282 -17.45 -21.17 7.75
C ARG A 282 -17.87 -20.81 9.19
N LEU A 283 -18.17 -19.53 9.44
CA LEU A 283 -18.55 -19.01 10.74
C LEU A 283 -19.98 -18.48 10.65
N TYR A 284 -20.81 -18.72 11.65
CA TYR A 284 -22.18 -18.20 11.66
C TYR A 284 -22.16 -16.67 11.80
N GLU A 285 -23.11 -16.02 11.15
CA GLU A 285 -23.21 -14.56 11.13
C GLU A 285 -23.38 -13.95 12.52
N ASN A 286 -24.16 -14.61 13.40
CA ASN A 286 -24.36 -14.15 14.78
C ASN A 286 -23.05 -14.07 15.58
N VAL A 287 -22.09 -14.95 15.30
CA VAL A 287 -20.76 -14.94 15.94
C VAL A 287 -19.96 -13.73 15.53
N VAL A 288 -20.03 -13.34 14.24
CA VAL A 288 -19.38 -12.13 13.73
C VAL A 288 -20.09 -10.89 14.25
N ARG A 289 -21.44 -10.90 14.16
CA ARG A 289 -22.26 -9.73 14.49
C ARG A 289 -22.18 -9.31 15.96
N ARG A 290 -22.00 -10.26 16.88
CA ARG A 290 -21.83 -9.94 18.32
C ARG A 290 -20.54 -9.17 18.63
N GLU A 291 -19.52 -9.27 17.78
CA GLU A 291 -18.26 -8.55 17.93
C GLU A 291 -18.30 -7.13 17.33
N LEU A 292 -19.36 -6.82 16.58
CA LEU A 292 -19.54 -5.48 16.01
C LEU A 292 -20.05 -4.52 17.07
N ARG A 293 -19.40 -3.37 17.19
CA ARG A 293 -19.79 -2.25 18.07
C ARG A 293 -20.82 -1.33 17.44
N THR A 294 -21.27 -1.65 16.21
CA THR A 294 -22.17 -0.82 15.42
C THR A 294 -23.36 -1.63 14.94
N LYS A 295 -24.56 -1.05 15.06
CA LYS A 295 -25.82 -1.66 14.63
C LYS A 295 -26.59 -0.70 13.74
N PRO A 296 -27.51 -1.19 12.88
CA PRO A 296 -28.44 -0.32 12.18
C PRO A 296 -29.20 0.58 13.16
N GLY A 297 -29.31 1.87 12.84
CA GLY A 297 -29.91 2.91 13.68
C GLY A 297 -28.93 3.63 14.62
N ASP A 298 -27.73 3.12 14.84
CA ASP A 298 -26.71 3.83 15.63
C ASP A 298 -26.19 5.05 14.88
N LEU A 299 -25.76 6.06 15.63
CA LEU A 299 -25.03 7.19 15.06
C LEU A 299 -23.68 6.70 14.48
N PHE A 300 -23.34 7.19 13.31
CA PHE A 300 -22.04 6.83 12.70
C PHE A 300 -20.86 7.21 13.61
N SER A 301 -19.94 6.29 13.79
CA SER A 301 -18.68 6.52 14.54
C SER A 301 -17.55 5.73 13.91
N LYS A 302 -16.53 6.45 13.43
CA LYS A 302 -15.32 5.84 12.86
C LYS A 302 -14.58 5.01 13.90
N ASP A 303 -14.48 5.48 15.13
CA ASP A 303 -13.82 4.76 16.22
C ASP A 303 -14.53 3.44 16.55
N ALA A 304 -15.86 3.42 16.60
CA ALA A 304 -16.63 2.20 16.80
C ALA A 304 -16.42 1.17 15.68
N LEU A 305 -16.32 1.62 14.41
CA LEU A 305 -15.98 0.77 13.27
C LEU A 305 -14.57 0.22 13.38
N MET A 306 -13.59 1.07 13.73
CA MET A 306 -12.19 0.64 13.87
C MET A 306 -12.00 -0.32 15.05
N ARG A 307 -12.74 -0.15 16.15
CA ARG A 307 -12.78 -1.13 17.25
C ARG A 307 -13.35 -2.46 16.78
N SER A 308 -14.47 -2.45 16.06
CA SER A 308 -15.05 -3.66 15.49
C SER A 308 -14.07 -4.38 14.56
N ALA A 309 -13.33 -3.64 13.70
CA ALA A 309 -12.30 -4.22 12.85
C ALA A 309 -11.19 -4.92 13.65
N ARG A 310 -10.72 -4.28 14.74
CA ARG A 310 -9.69 -4.87 15.62
C ARG A 310 -10.22 -6.12 16.33
N GLU A 311 -11.47 -6.13 16.79
CA GLU A 311 -12.09 -7.28 17.42
C GLU A 311 -12.23 -8.45 16.45
N LEU A 312 -12.74 -8.21 15.24
CA LEU A 312 -12.82 -9.22 14.18
C LEU A 312 -11.43 -9.78 13.79
N ALA A 313 -10.44 -8.92 13.67
CA ALA A 313 -9.06 -9.34 13.37
C ALA A 313 -8.46 -10.20 14.50
N SER A 314 -8.79 -9.88 15.77
CA SER A 314 -8.28 -10.60 16.94
C SER A 314 -8.91 -11.99 17.14
N MET A 315 -10.09 -12.23 16.56
CA MET A 315 -10.75 -13.56 16.61
C MET A 315 -9.90 -14.65 15.95
N GLY A 316 -8.98 -14.32 15.05
CA GLY A 316 -8.13 -15.28 14.35
C GLY A 316 -8.83 -16.10 13.27
N HIS A 317 -10.11 -15.88 13.01
CA HIS A 317 -10.88 -16.56 11.96
C HIS A 317 -10.78 -15.87 10.60
N PHE A 318 -10.27 -14.63 10.56
CA PHE A 318 -10.18 -13.81 9.36
C PHE A 318 -8.75 -13.37 9.10
N ASP A 319 -8.44 -13.05 7.85
CA ASP A 319 -7.18 -12.42 7.48
C ASP A 319 -7.16 -10.99 8.01
N ALA A 320 -6.38 -10.74 9.06
CA ALA A 320 -6.33 -9.47 9.77
C ALA A 320 -5.95 -8.27 8.87
N GLU A 321 -5.18 -8.51 7.78
CA GLU A 321 -4.79 -7.46 6.84
C GLU A 321 -5.95 -7.02 5.93
N LYS A 322 -6.99 -7.85 5.82
CA LYS A 322 -8.15 -7.62 4.96
C LYS A 322 -9.42 -7.23 5.72
N VAL A 323 -9.38 -7.25 7.05
CA VAL A 323 -10.52 -6.82 7.87
C VAL A 323 -10.61 -5.30 7.86
N SER A 324 -11.41 -4.76 6.98
CA SER A 324 -11.72 -3.33 6.95
C SER A 324 -13.19 -3.11 6.55
N PRO A 325 -13.90 -2.14 7.16
CA PRO A 325 -15.25 -1.79 6.75
C PRO A 325 -15.24 -1.00 5.44
N ASP A 326 -16.11 -1.38 4.52
CA ASP A 326 -16.44 -0.59 3.33
C ASP A 326 -17.63 0.32 3.69
N VAL A 327 -17.35 1.60 3.85
CA VAL A 327 -18.29 2.63 4.31
C VAL A 327 -18.85 3.36 3.11
N LYS A 328 -20.17 3.33 2.93
CA LYS A 328 -20.88 3.96 1.81
C LYS A 328 -21.87 5.01 2.32
N PRO A 329 -21.45 6.28 2.38
CA PRO A 329 -22.37 7.37 2.71
C PRO A 329 -23.42 7.56 1.62
N ASN A 330 -24.68 7.71 2.03
CA ASN A 330 -25.78 8.10 1.17
C ASN A 330 -26.14 9.57 1.46
N TYR A 331 -25.81 10.44 0.52
CA TYR A 331 -26.03 11.88 0.66
C TYR A 331 -27.51 12.26 0.58
N GLU A 332 -28.35 11.45 -0.09
CA GLU A 332 -29.77 11.75 -0.28
C GLU A 332 -30.56 11.55 1.03
N ASP A 333 -30.27 10.46 1.73
CA ASP A 333 -31.00 10.06 2.94
C ASP A 333 -30.28 10.48 4.23
N GLY A 334 -29.05 10.99 4.14
CA GLY A 334 -28.23 11.30 5.32
C GLY A 334 -27.86 10.05 6.14
N THR A 335 -27.75 8.89 5.49
CA THR A 335 -27.45 7.62 6.15
C THR A 335 -26.13 7.02 5.66
N VAL A 336 -25.68 5.96 6.32
CA VAL A 336 -24.44 5.24 5.97
C VAL A 336 -24.71 3.74 5.94
N ASP A 337 -24.34 3.09 4.84
CA ASP A 337 -24.23 1.65 4.75
C ASP A 337 -22.80 1.20 5.05
N VAL A 338 -22.69 0.16 5.87
CA VAL A 338 -21.38 -0.46 6.21
C VAL A 338 -21.38 -1.91 5.74
N ASN A 339 -20.40 -2.27 4.91
CA ASN A 339 -20.21 -3.63 4.45
C ASN A 339 -18.89 -4.19 5.00
N TRP A 340 -18.97 -5.28 5.72
CA TRP A 340 -17.83 -6.05 6.17
C TRP A 340 -17.55 -7.15 5.17
N ASN A 341 -16.52 -6.99 4.34
CA ASN A 341 -16.05 -8.01 3.40
C ASN A 341 -14.91 -8.78 4.05
N LEU A 342 -15.24 -9.94 4.61
CA LEU A 342 -14.31 -10.74 5.41
C LEU A 342 -13.73 -11.87 4.56
N GLU A 343 -12.43 -12.11 4.68
CA GLU A 343 -11.78 -13.28 4.08
C GLU A 343 -11.40 -14.25 5.20
N GLN A 344 -12.02 -15.43 5.15
CA GLN A 344 -11.78 -16.44 6.19
C GLN A 344 -10.43 -17.12 6.04
N LYS A 345 -9.78 -17.34 7.18
CA LYS A 345 -8.53 -18.08 7.33
C LYS A 345 -8.76 -19.28 8.23
N SER A 346 -8.31 -20.48 7.81
CA SER A 346 -8.26 -21.62 8.72
C SER A 346 -7.14 -21.41 9.72
N ASN A 347 -7.46 -21.56 10.99
CA ASN A 347 -6.52 -21.48 12.11
C ASN A 347 -6.53 -22.75 12.98
N ASP A 348 -7.06 -23.86 12.45
CA ASP A 348 -6.96 -25.16 13.09
C ASP A 348 -5.50 -25.60 13.12
N GLN A 349 -5.06 -26.19 14.24
CA GLN A 349 -3.67 -26.51 14.51
C GLN A 349 -3.52 -27.97 14.91
N ILE A 350 -2.50 -28.62 14.37
CA ILE A 350 -2.00 -29.91 14.84
C ILE A 350 -0.64 -29.63 15.48
N GLU A 351 -0.54 -29.96 16.77
CA GLU A 351 0.68 -29.76 17.54
C GLU A 351 1.41 -31.08 17.74
N PHE A 352 2.69 -31.12 17.40
CA PHE A 352 3.60 -32.19 17.69
C PHE A 352 4.77 -31.65 18.49
N SER A 353 5.02 -32.22 19.66
CA SER A 353 6.21 -31.87 20.42
C SER A 353 6.89 -33.15 20.94
N LEU A 354 8.22 -33.15 20.84
CA LEU A 354 9.09 -34.18 21.43
C LEU A 354 10.02 -33.49 22.41
N GLY A 355 10.05 -33.97 23.63
CA GLY A 355 10.92 -33.49 24.68
C GLY A 355 11.70 -34.63 25.32
N TRP A 356 12.82 -34.31 25.99
CA TRP A 356 13.58 -35.24 26.78
C TRP A 356 13.48 -34.84 28.25
N GLY A 357 12.91 -35.71 29.08
CA GLY A 357 12.78 -35.49 30.51
C GLY A 357 13.56 -36.52 31.33
N GLN A 358 13.48 -36.42 32.64
CA GLN A 358 14.14 -37.37 33.57
C GLN A 358 13.68 -38.82 33.39
N THR A 359 12.46 -39.03 32.90
CA THR A 359 11.83 -40.32 32.66
C THR A 359 12.00 -40.85 31.23
N GLY A 360 12.72 -40.14 30.36
CA GLY A 360 12.94 -40.52 28.96
C GLY A 360 12.34 -39.53 27.96
N VAL A 361 12.01 -40.02 26.77
CA VAL A 361 11.40 -39.23 25.70
C VAL A 361 9.91 -39.04 26.00
N ILE A 362 9.49 -37.78 26.01
CA ILE A 362 8.09 -37.38 26.17
C ILE A 362 7.58 -36.92 24.80
N GLY A 363 6.56 -37.59 24.28
CA GLY A 363 5.84 -37.19 23.08
C GLY A 363 4.50 -36.55 23.41
N ARG A 364 4.16 -35.47 22.73
CA ARG A 364 2.83 -34.87 22.82
C ARG A 364 2.26 -34.66 21.42
N VAL A 365 1.00 -35.04 21.23
CA VAL A 365 0.22 -34.77 20.03
C VAL A 365 -1.03 -34.03 20.47
N GLY A 366 -1.31 -32.89 19.86
CA GLY A 366 -2.48 -32.06 20.11
C GLY A 366 -3.22 -31.73 18.83
N LEU A 367 -4.54 -31.68 18.88
CA LEU A 367 -5.42 -31.16 17.86
C LEU A 367 -6.20 -29.99 18.46
N LYS A 368 -6.10 -28.82 17.86
CA LYS A 368 -6.85 -27.62 18.27
C LYS A 368 -7.72 -27.15 17.11
N LEU A 369 -9.01 -27.21 17.29
CA LEU A 369 -10.03 -26.75 16.36
C LEU A 369 -10.57 -25.42 16.87
N ASN A 370 -10.41 -24.34 16.08
CA ASN A 370 -10.74 -22.98 16.53
C ASN A 370 -12.12 -22.49 16.04
N ASN A 371 -12.85 -23.27 15.27
CA ASN A 371 -14.20 -22.96 14.82
C ASN A 371 -15.16 -24.13 15.10
N PHE A 372 -15.04 -24.76 16.23
CA PHE A 372 -15.88 -25.89 16.61
C PHE A 372 -17.30 -25.41 16.96
N SER A 373 -18.29 -26.30 16.77
CA SER A 373 -19.67 -26.06 17.16
C SER A 373 -20.20 -27.27 17.90
N MET A 374 -20.36 -27.16 19.19
CA MET A 374 -20.99 -28.21 20.02
C MET A 374 -22.47 -28.41 19.60
N ALA A 375 -23.16 -27.36 19.26
CA ALA A 375 -24.56 -27.41 18.80
C ALA A 375 -24.72 -28.22 17.50
N ASN A 376 -23.73 -28.11 16.57
CA ASN A 376 -23.75 -28.87 15.31
C ASN A 376 -23.37 -30.35 15.50
N LEU A 377 -22.63 -30.68 16.55
CA LEU A 377 -22.27 -32.07 16.88
C LEU A 377 -23.50 -32.94 17.17
N PHE A 378 -24.49 -32.38 17.83
CA PHE A 378 -25.70 -33.12 18.28
C PHE A 378 -26.94 -32.86 17.43
N ASN A 379 -26.91 -31.84 16.54
CA ASN A 379 -28.07 -31.47 15.76
C ASN A 379 -27.95 -31.87 14.29
N LYS A 380 -28.54 -33.02 13.95
CA LYS A 380 -28.54 -33.60 12.60
C LYS A 380 -29.20 -32.75 11.51
N ASN A 381 -30.02 -31.77 11.89
CA ASN A 381 -30.79 -30.95 10.97
C ASN A 381 -30.10 -29.62 10.61
N LYS A 382 -28.94 -29.32 11.20
CA LYS A 382 -28.15 -28.13 10.84
C LYS A 382 -27.16 -28.45 9.73
N GLU A 383 -26.97 -27.47 8.83
CA GLU A 383 -26.00 -27.57 7.77
C GLU A 383 -24.59 -27.72 8.34
N HIS A 384 -23.91 -28.81 7.99
CA HIS A 384 -22.50 -28.98 8.28
C HIS A 384 -21.67 -28.18 7.29
N ARG A 385 -20.91 -27.21 7.78
CA ARG A 385 -19.99 -26.39 6.98
C ARG A 385 -18.58 -26.98 6.98
N GLY A 386 -18.45 -28.26 6.62
CA GLY A 386 -17.19 -29.00 6.56
C GLY A 386 -17.28 -30.43 7.10
N ILE A 387 -16.14 -31.14 7.17
CA ILE A 387 -16.06 -32.51 7.66
C ILE A 387 -16.29 -32.58 9.19
N MET A 388 -15.87 -31.55 9.92
CA MET A 388 -16.05 -31.42 11.37
C MET A 388 -17.20 -30.43 11.67
N PRO A 389 -17.92 -30.59 12.81
CA PRO A 389 -18.98 -29.65 13.21
C PRO A 389 -18.37 -28.28 13.55
N ILE A 390 -18.59 -27.30 12.67
CA ILE A 390 -18.02 -25.95 12.75
C ILE A 390 -19.14 -24.90 12.66
N GLY A 391 -18.83 -23.66 13.07
CA GLY A 391 -19.70 -22.51 12.85
C GLY A 391 -19.84 -21.54 14.03
N ASP A 392 -19.72 -22.01 15.28
CA ASP A 392 -19.93 -21.18 16.48
C ASP A 392 -18.67 -20.48 17.00
N GLY A 393 -17.51 -20.75 16.37
CA GLY A 393 -16.24 -20.14 16.80
C GLY A 393 -15.74 -20.66 18.15
N GLU A 394 -16.23 -21.82 18.61
CA GLU A 394 -15.75 -22.44 19.85
C GLU A 394 -14.38 -23.08 19.62
N VAL A 395 -13.60 -23.19 20.68
CA VAL A 395 -12.29 -23.84 20.64
C VAL A 395 -12.37 -25.21 21.30
N LEU A 396 -12.12 -26.25 20.50
CA LEU A 396 -11.95 -27.61 20.99
C LEU A 396 -10.47 -28.01 20.93
N SER A 397 -9.88 -28.35 22.08
CA SER A 397 -8.49 -28.83 22.14
C SER A 397 -8.49 -30.26 22.69
N ILE A 398 -7.89 -31.19 21.95
CA ILE A 398 -7.69 -32.58 22.34
C ILE A 398 -6.20 -32.88 22.27
N GLY A 399 -5.63 -33.40 23.35
CA GLY A 399 -4.21 -33.72 23.37
C GLY A 399 -3.95 -35.05 24.10
N ALA A 400 -2.96 -35.80 23.64
CA ALA A 400 -2.41 -36.96 24.28
C ALA A 400 -0.91 -36.76 24.53
N GLN A 401 -0.46 -37.20 25.69
CA GLN A 401 0.96 -37.14 26.08
C GLN A 401 1.38 -38.51 26.63
N THR A 402 2.56 -38.97 26.23
CA THR A 402 3.17 -40.20 26.71
C THR A 402 4.49 -39.91 27.39
#